data_6757495c9466221c6379a5beae6f5a25
#
_entry.id   6757495c9466221c6379a5beae6f5a25
#
_cell.length_a   1.000
_cell.length_b   1.000
_cell.length_c   1.000
_cell.angle_alpha   90.00
_cell.angle_beta   90.00
_cell.angle_gamma   90.00
#
_symmetry.space_group_name_H-M   'P 1'
#
loop_
_entity.id
_entity.type
_entity.pdbx_description
1 polymer ?
#
loop_
_entity_poly.entity_id
_entity_poly.type
_entity_poly.pdbx_seq_one_letter_code
_entity_poly.pdbx_strand_id
1 'polypeptide(L)'
;GFLNLTQDHLDYHGTMGVYRAAKLRLFETLLTRGRTAVLNADSDAYPAFAAEAVGAGQTIMSVGEAGQGLQLLERVLLPHGQQLKLRFEVRTYDVRLPLAGAFQASNALVAAGLCIAGGLSPEQAFAGLETIEGAPGRLQRVGAGPRGGEAYVDYAHTPDGLETVLKALRPHVRGKLIVVFGAGGDRDRGKRPLMGQIAADLAEVAIVTDDNPRGEVPAAIRAEIL
;
A
#
# COMPACT_ATOMS: atom_id res chain seq x y z
N GLY A 1 -1.39 12.73 -7.66
CA GLY A 1 -1.98 11.40 -7.78
C GLY A 1 -2.95 11.07 -6.66
N PHE A 2 -3.83 10.12 -6.93
CA PHE A 2 -4.74 9.53 -5.94
C PHE A 2 -4.60 8.01 -5.94
N LEU A 3 -4.41 7.41 -4.76
CA LEU A 3 -4.25 5.95 -4.59
C LEU A 3 -5.53 5.29 -4.06
N ASN A 4 -5.93 5.69 -2.86
CA ASN A 4 -7.09 5.12 -2.18
C ASN A 4 -7.65 6.08 -1.12
N LEU A 5 -8.83 5.72 -0.60
CA LEU A 5 -9.45 6.36 0.55
C LEU A 5 -10.01 5.26 1.47
N THR A 6 -9.24 4.87 2.47
CA THR A 6 -9.63 3.94 3.54
C THR A 6 -9.70 4.67 4.86
N GLN A 7 -10.31 4.06 5.87
CA GLN A 7 -10.46 4.67 7.19
C GLN A 7 -9.08 4.93 7.83
N ASP A 8 -8.75 6.21 8.02
CA ASP A 8 -7.56 6.68 8.69
C ASP A 8 -7.77 8.14 9.16
N HIS A 9 -6.95 8.60 10.09
CA HIS A 9 -6.93 9.99 10.57
C HIS A 9 -8.30 10.55 11.03
N LEU A 10 -9.23 9.70 11.50
CA LEU A 10 -10.53 10.15 11.98
C LEU A 10 -10.45 10.89 13.32
N ASP A 11 -9.39 10.69 14.10
CA ASP A 11 -9.02 11.49 15.25
C ASP A 11 -8.84 12.98 14.90
N TYR A 12 -8.33 13.26 13.69
CA TYR A 12 -8.15 14.62 13.17
C TYR A 12 -9.35 15.11 12.35
N HIS A 13 -9.87 14.28 11.44
CA HIS A 13 -10.91 14.68 10.51
C HIS A 13 -12.34 14.48 11.03
N GLY A 14 -12.53 13.72 12.09
CA GLY A 14 -13.83 13.39 12.70
C GLY A 14 -14.66 12.40 11.86
N THR A 15 -14.78 12.59 10.54
CA THR A 15 -15.56 11.72 9.66
C THR A 15 -14.86 11.41 8.34
N MET A 16 -15.21 10.29 7.71
CA MET A 16 -14.74 9.93 6.36
C MET A 16 -15.11 10.99 5.31
N GLY A 17 -16.25 11.67 5.47
CA GLY A 17 -16.66 12.76 4.57
C GLY A 17 -15.69 13.94 4.62
N VAL A 18 -15.30 14.40 5.80
CA VAL A 18 -14.32 15.47 5.98
C VAL A 18 -12.94 15.04 5.48
N TYR A 19 -12.52 13.80 5.76
CA TYR A 19 -11.26 13.26 5.26
C TYR A 19 -11.23 13.20 3.73
N ARG A 20 -12.31 12.74 3.09
CA ARG A 20 -12.45 12.75 1.63
C ARG A 20 -12.36 14.16 1.05
N ALA A 21 -13.10 15.12 1.65
CA ALA A 21 -13.05 16.51 1.22
C ALA A 21 -11.64 17.11 1.31
N ALA A 22 -10.90 16.82 2.37
CA ALA A 22 -9.52 17.26 2.52
C ALA A 22 -8.60 16.73 1.40
N LYS A 23 -8.78 15.46 0.98
CA LYS A 23 -8.04 14.87 -0.15
C LYS A 23 -8.46 15.44 -1.51
N LEU A 24 -9.76 15.71 -1.71
CA LEU A 24 -10.31 16.29 -2.94
C LEU A 24 -9.76 17.69 -3.22
N ARG A 25 -9.41 18.48 -2.19
CA ARG A 25 -8.80 19.80 -2.35
C ARG A 25 -7.57 19.80 -3.26
N LEU A 26 -6.83 18.69 -3.35
CA LEU A 26 -5.71 18.60 -4.28
C LEU A 26 -6.17 18.83 -5.73
N PHE A 27 -7.36 18.35 -6.08
CA PHE A 27 -7.91 18.41 -7.43
C PHE A 27 -8.78 19.66 -7.62
N GLU A 28 -9.55 20.05 -6.60
CA GLU A 28 -10.39 21.24 -6.62
C GLU A 28 -9.58 22.55 -6.76
N THR A 29 -8.49 22.66 -5.99
CA THR A 29 -7.85 23.97 -5.77
C THR A 29 -6.36 24.01 -6.07
N LEU A 30 -5.62 22.91 -5.94
CA LEU A 30 -4.16 22.91 -6.02
C LEU A 30 -3.64 22.47 -7.38
N LEU A 31 -4.25 21.45 -7.99
CA LEU A 31 -3.87 20.99 -9.33
C LEU A 31 -4.55 21.90 -10.37
N THR A 32 -3.75 22.69 -11.07
CA THR A 32 -4.25 23.68 -12.03
C THR A 32 -4.92 23.00 -13.24
N ARG A 33 -5.85 23.75 -13.84
CA ARG A 33 -6.54 23.36 -15.09
C ARG A 33 -5.55 22.96 -16.19
N GLY A 34 -5.90 21.93 -16.96
CA GLY A 34 -5.08 21.39 -18.05
C GLY A 34 -3.92 20.49 -17.59
N ARG A 35 -3.73 20.32 -16.26
CA ARG A 35 -2.77 19.34 -15.73
C ARG A 35 -3.38 17.95 -15.62
N THR A 36 -2.53 16.95 -15.52
CA THR A 36 -2.96 15.56 -15.46
C THR A 36 -3.17 15.09 -14.02
N ALA A 37 -4.38 14.61 -13.72
CA ALA A 37 -4.71 13.90 -12.49
C ALA A 37 -4.49 12.40 -12.72
N VAL A 38 -3.54 11.79 -12.00
CA VAL A 38 -3.30 10.35 -12.04
C VAL A 38 -4.10 9.68 -10.94
N LEU A 39 -5.06 8.83 -11.29
CA LEU A 39 -6.05 8.29 -10.36
C LEU A 39 -6.09 6.76 -10.44
N ASN A 40 -6.02 6.10 -9.29
CA ASN A 40 -6.21 4.65 -9.19
C ASN A 40 -7.69 4.31 -9.43
N ALA A 41 -7.99 3.67 -10.56
CA ALA A 41 -9.34 3.31 -10.97
C ALA A 41 -9.91 2.10 -10.22
N ASP A 42 -9.06 1.33 -9.52
CA ASP A 42 -9.46 0.18 -8.72
C ASP A 42 -9.97 0.60 -7.33
N SER A 43 -9.87 1.88 -6.96
CA SER A 43 -10.40 2.41 -5.71
C SER A 43 -11.89 2.71 -5.80
N ASP A 44 -12.69 2.29 -4.81
CA ASP A 44 -14.12 2.62 -4.72
C ASP A 44 -14.38 4.14 -4.71
N ALA A 45 -13.41 4.93 -4.26
CA ALA A 45 -13.51 6.38 -4.27
C ALA A 45 -13.18 7.01 -5.64
N TYR A 46 -12.66 6.25 -6.60
CA TYR A 46 -12.26 6.76 -7.92
C TYR A 46 -13.33 7.63 -8.61
N PRO A 47 -14.62 7.23 -8.66
CA PRO A 47 -15.64 8.04 -9.37
C PRO A 47 -15.74 9.48 -8.84
N ALA A 48 -15.64 9.66 -7.52
CA ALA A 48 -15.73 10.98 -6.90
C ALA A 48 -14.50 11.85 -7.25
N PHE A 49 -13.29 11.26 -7.21
CA PHE A 49 -12.06 11.97 -7.57
C PHE A 49 -11.97 12.27 -9.08
N ALA A 50 -12.48 11.37 -9.92
CA ALA A 50 -12.54 11.59 -11.36
C ALA A 50 -13.51 12.71 -11.71
N ALA A 51 -14.70 12.72 -11.10
CA ALA A 51 -15.70 13.79 -11.33
C ALA A 51 -15.14 15.16 -10.95
N GLU A 52 -14.44 15.25 -9.82
CA GLU A 52 -13.82 16.48 -9.35
C GLU A 52 -12.73 16.97 -10.33
N ALA A 53 -11.81 16.07 -10.72
CA ALA A 53 -10.75 16.41 -11.67
C ALA A 53 -11.30 16.88 -13.02
N VAL A 54 -12.36 16.26 -13.53
CA VAL A 54 -13.05 16.69 -14.76
C VAL A 54 -13.69 18.08 -14.56
N GLY A 55 -14.41 18.27 -13.45
CA GLY A 55 -15.01 19.56 -13.11
C GLY A 55 -14.01 20.70 -13.03
N ALA A 56 -12.81 20.43 -12.51
CA ALA A 56 -11.70 21.37 -12.46
C ALA A 56 -10.98 21.56 -13.82
N GLY A 57 -11.38 20.85 -14.88
CA GLY A 57 -10.80 20.93 -16.22
C GLY A 57 -9.41 20.31 -16.32
N GLN A 58 -9.15 19.27 -15.55
CA GLN A 58 -7.94 18.45 -15.59
C GLN A 58 -8.08 17.30 -16.56
N THR A 59 -6.97 16.79 -17.09
CA THR A 59 -6.93 15.55 -17.85
C THR A 59 -6.77 14.37 -16.89
N ILE A 60 -7.52 13.29 -17.09
CA ILE A 60 -7.40 12.10 -16.23
C ILE A 60 -6.50 11.07 -16.92
N MET A 61 -5.52 10.56 -16.17
CA MET A 61 -4.82 9.31 -16.44
C MET A 61 -5.28 8.29 -15.38
N SER A 62 -6.24 7.44 -15.72
CA SER A 62 -6.67 6.36 -14.83
C SER A 62 -5.69 5.20 -14.90
N VAL A 63 -5.30 4.66 -13.75
CA VAL A 63 -4.35 3.54 -13.62
C VAL A 63 -4.95 2.39 -12.84
N GLY A 64 -4.49 1.17 -13.06
CA GLY A 64 -4.97 -0.03 -12.37
C GLY A 64 -5.53 -1.10 -13.30
N GLU A 65 -6.16 -2.14 -12.74
CA GLU A 65 -6.84 -3.18 -13.53
C GLU A 65 -8.02 -2.58 -14.32
N ALA A 66 -8.79 -1.69 -13.68
CA ALA A 66 -9.85 -0.90 -14.31
C ALA A 66 -9.33 0.37 -15.02
N GLY A 67 -8.04 0.64 -14.98
CA GLY A 67 -7.41 1.81 -15.60
C GLY A 67 -7.49 1.78 -17.12
N GLN A 68 -7.73 2.93 -17.74
CA GLN A 68 -7.75 3.08 -19.20
C GLN A 68 -6.50 3.81 -19.73
N GLY A 69 -5.86 4.64 -18.90
CA GLY A 69 -4.64 5.34 -19.25
C GLY A 69 -3.40 4.46 -19.11
N LEU A 70 -3.24 3.80 -17.97
CA LEU A 70 -2.21 2.80 -17.73
C LEU A 70 -2.88 1.58 -17.08
N GLN A 71 -3.09 0.53 -17.86
CA GLN A 71 -3.82 -0.65 -17.42
C GLN A 71 -2.90 -1.77 -16.99
N LEU A 72 -3.21 -2.38 -15.84
CA LEU A 72 -2.67 -3.65 -15.40
C LEU A 72 -3.47 -4.79 -16.05
N LEU A 73 -2.88 -5.48 -17.02
CA LEU A 73 -3.52 -6.59 -17.71
C LEU A 73 -3.36 -7.92 -16.97
N GLU A 74 -2.18 -8.13 -16.41
CA GLU A 74 -1.83 -9.36 -15.71
C GLU A 74 -0.81 -9.09 -14.60
N ARG A 75 -0.93 -9.83 -13.52
CA ARG A 75 0.00 -9.81 -12.40
C ARG A 75 0.34 -11.22 -11.97
N VAL A 76 1.61 -11.58 -12.07
CA VAL A 76 2.14 -12.86 -11.60
C VAL A 76 3.03 -12.62 -10.38
N LEU A 77 2.77 -13.33 -9.30
CA LEU A 77 3.54 -13.21 -8.06
C LEU A 77 4.86 -13.98 -8.20
N LEU A 78 5.94 -13.34 -7.82
CA LEU A 78 7.29 -13.91 -7.75
C LEU A 78 7.71 -14.02 -6.28
N PRO A 79 8.71 -14.84 -5.94
CA PRO A 79 9.20 -14.95 -4.55
C PRO A 79 9.59 -13.61 -3.94
N HIS A 80 10.14 -12.68 -4.74
CA HIS A 80 10.68 -11.40 -4.29
C HIS A 80 10.11 -10.22 -5.09
N GLY A 81 8.84 -10.27 -5.44
CA GLY A 81 8.23 -9.20 -6.23
C GLY A 81 7.08 -9.70 -7.09
N GLN A 82 6.89 -9.06 -8.20
CA GLN A 82 5.77 -9.31 -9.11
C GLN A 82 6.22 -9.11 -10.57
N GLN A 83 5.71 -9.93 -11.46
CA GLN A 83 5.74 -9.65 -12.91
C GLN A 83 4.43 -8.99 -13.29
N LEU A 84 4.49 -7.82 -13.87
CA LEU A 84 3.35 -7.03 -14.30
C LEU A 84 3.32 -6.98 -15.83
N LYS A 85 2.16 -7.22 -16.42
CA LYS A 85 1.90 -6.92 -17.83
C LYS A 85 1.05 -5.67 -17.90
N LEU A 86 1.61 -4.61 -18.43
CA LEU A 86 1.00 -3.29 -18.47
C LEU A 86 0.60 -2.94 -19.89
N ARG A 87 -0.49 -2.19 -20.05
CA ARG A 87 -0.86 -1.56 -21.33
C ARG A 87 -0.87 -0.05 -21.15
N PHE A 88 -0.12 0.63 -21.98
CA PHE A 88 -0.16 2.08 -22.11
C PHE A 88 -0.39 2.43 -23.59
N GLU A 89 -1.48 3.15 -23.84
CA GLU A 89 -1.98 3.38 -25.23
C GLU A 89 -2.17 2.05 -25.97
N VAL A 90 -1.48 1.86 -27.10
CA VAL A 90 -1.57 0.66 -27.96
C VAL A 90 -0.46 -0.36 -27.68
N ARG A 91 0.45 -0.08 -26.76
CA ARG A 91 1.61 -0.93 -26.47
C ARG A 91 1.45 -1.68 -25.16
N THR A 92 2.03 -2.86 -25.12
CA THR A 92 2.16 -3.66 -23.89
C THR A 92 3.62 -3.70 -23.45
N TYR A 93 3.80 -3.74 -22.13
CA TYR A 93 5.10 -3.75 -21.46
C TYR A 93 5.09 -4.83 -20.39
N ASP A 94 6.17 -5.62 -20.34
CA ASP A 94 6.41 -6.56 -19.26
C ASP A 94 7.39 -5.92 -18.27
N VAL A 95 6.97 -5.75 -17.01
CA VAL A 95 7.71 -5.01 -15.99
C VAL A 95 7.90 -5.90 -14.77
N ARG A 96 9.13 -6.10 -14.34
CA ARG A 96 9.45 -6.83 -13.12
C ARG A 96 9.55 -5.86 -11.95
N LEU A 97 8.49 -5.80 -11.13
CA LEU A 97 8.44 -4.98 -9.94
C LEU A 97 9.10 -5.73 -8.75
N PRO A 98 10.22 -5.25 -8.17
CA PRO A 98 10.91 -5.94 -7.06
C PRO A 98 10.27 -5.67 -5.68
N LEU A 99 8.95 -5.48 -5.64
CA LEU A 99 8.18 -5.21 -4.44
C LEU A 99 7.08 -6.28 -4.25
N ALA A 100 7.01 -6.86 -3.06
CA ALA A 100 5.97 -7.80 -2.69
C ALA A 100 4.67 -7.09 -2.28
N GLY A 101 3.53 -7.78 -2.49
CA GLY A 101 2.21 -7.30 -2.10
C GLY A 101 1.46 -6.56 -3.23
N ALA A 102 0.18 -6.91 -3.39
CA ALA A 102 -0.67 -6.38 -4.44
C ALA A 102 -0.77 -4.85 -4.43
N PHE A 103 -0.86 -4.24 -3.24
CA PHE A 103 -0.93 -2.78 -3.11
C PHE A 103 0.32 -2.06 -3.62
N GLN A 104 1.49 -2.72 -3.64
CA GLN A 104 2.70 -2.13 -4.22
C GLN A 104 2.60 -2.01 -5.75
N ALA A 105 1.88 -2.92 -6.43
CA ALA A 105 1.60 -2.75 -7.85
C ALA A 105 0.76 -1.48 -8.10
N SER A 106 -0.30 -1.26 -7.31
CA SER A 106 -1.12 -0.03 -7.42
C SER A 106 -0.29 1.23 -7.15
N ASN A 107 0.58 1.20 -6.12
CA ASN A 107 1.50 2.30 -5.83
C ASN A 107 2.44 2.57 -7.02
N ALA A 108 3.02 1.53 -7.58
CA ALA A 108 3.95 1.61 -8.72
C ALA A 108 3.27 2.17 -9.97
N LEU A 109 2.03 1.75 -10.27
CA LEU A 109 1.27 2.27 -11.40
C LEU A 109 0.96 3.76 -11.27
N VAL A 110 0.55 4.21 -10.07
CA VAL A 110 0.34 5.65 -9.83
C VAL A 110 1.66 6.42 -9.95
N ALA A 111 2.77 5.89 -9.42
CA ALA A 111 4.09 6.50 -9.55
C ALA A 111 4.53 6.61 -11.01
N ALA A 112 4.42 5.53 -11.79
CA ALA A 112 4.73 5.54 -13.22
C ALA A 112 3.85 6.54 -13.99
N GLY A 113 2.54 6.53 -13.71
CA GLY A 113 1.61 7.49 -14.30
C GLY A 113 1.99 8.95 -13.99
N LEU A 114 2.43 9.25 -12.77
CA LEU A 114 2.92 10.58 -12.40
C LEU A 114 4.20 10.96 -13.13
N CYS A 115 5.14 10.02 -13.30
CA CYS A 115 6.37 10.23 -14.07
C CYS A 115 6.06 10.52 -15.54
N ILE A 116 5.15 9.75 -16.15
CA ILE A 116 4.73 9.95 -17.54
C ILE A 116 4.00 11.29 -17.68
N ALA A 117 3.06 11.62 -16.77
CA ALA A 117 2.39 12.91 -16.75
C ALA A 117 3.37 14.08 -16.52
N GLY A 118 4.50 13.83 -15.88
CA GLY A 118 5.60 14.77 -15.69
C GLY A 118 6.56 14.88 -16.86
N GLY A 119 6.37 14.09 -17.95
CA GLY A 119 7.15 14.19 -19.19
C GLY A 119 8.19 13.08 -19.41
N LEU A 120 8.28 12.06 -18.54
CA LEU A 120 9.11 10.88 -18.86
C LEU A 120 8.43 10.05 -19.96
N SER A 121 9.25 9.37 -20.77
CA SER A 121 8.69 8.35 -21.67
C SER A 121 8.16 7.15 -20.87
N PRO A 122 7.20 6.40 -21.42
CA PRO A 122 6.71 5.17 -20.77
C PRO A 122 7.86 4.18 -20.51
N GLU A 123 8.79 4.04 -21.43
CA GLU A 123 9.94 3.16 -21.32
C GLU A 123 10.83 3.55 -20.11
N GLN A 124 11.08 4.85 -19.93
CA GLN A 124 11.87 5.36 -18.80
C GLN A 124 11.12 5.13 -17.46
N ALA A 125 9.82 5.41 -17.44
CA ALA A 125 9.02 5.22 -16.24
C ALA A 125 8.97 3.75 -15.83
N PHE A 126 8.77 2.83 -16.78
CA PHE A 126 8.69 1.39 -16.49
C PHE A 126 10.06 0.78 -16.16
N ALA A 127 11.14 1.18 -16.84
CA ALA A 127 12.50 0.79 -16.45
C ALA A 127 12.84 1.22 -15.02
N GLY A 128 12.36 2.41 -14.59
CA GLY A 128 12.48 2.87 -13.23
C GLY A 128 11.78 1.95 -12.21
N LEU A 129 10.62 1.38 -12.55
CA LEU A 129 9.91 0.44 -11.66
C LEU A 129 10.70 -0.85 -11.39
N GLU A 130 11.56 -1.27 -12.30
CA GLU A 130 12.35 -2.50 -12.15
C GLU A 130 13.52 -2.35 -11.17
N THR A 131 13.89 -1.12 -10.86
CA THR A 131 15.03 -0.79 -9.99
C THR A 131 14.63 -0.10 -8.68
N ILE A 132 13.33 0.11 -8.45
CA ILE A 132 12.89 0.78 -7.22
C ILE A 132 13.14 -0.09 -5.99
N GLU A 133 13.57 0.57 -4.94
CA GLU A 133 13.56 0.02 -3.59
C GLU A 133 12.24 0.42 -2.89
N GLY A 134 11.74 -0.47 -2.04
CA GLY A 134 10.56 -0.15 -1.22
C GLY A 134 10.83 0.98 -0.24
N ALA A 135 9.80 1.75 0.12
CA ALA A 135 9.95 2.73 1.18
C ALA A 135 10.34 2.05 2.50
N PRO A 136 11.26 2.63 3.29
CA PRO A 136 11.65 2.09 4.59
C PRO A 136 10.43 1.77 5.46
N GLY A 137 10.39 0.56 6.02
CA GLY A 137 9.28 0.11 6.87
C GLY A 137 7.93 -0.08 6.15
N ARG A 138 7.89 -0.25 4.82
CA ARG A 138 6.68 -0.54 4.05
C ARG A 138 6.86 -1.82 3.25
N LEU A 139 6.62 -2.98 3.87
CA LEU A 139 7.00 -4.30 3.34
C LEU A 139 8.45 -4.31 2.82
N GLN A 140 9.32 -3.63 3.54
CA GLN A 140 10.73 -3.52 3.20
C GLN A 140 11.41 -4.87 3.37
N ARG A 141 11.93 -5.44 2.29
CA ARG A 141 12.79 -6.62 2.37
C ARG A 141 14.14 -6.22 2.96
N VAL A 142 14.50 -6.79 4.11
CA VAL A 142 15.75 -6.45 4.82
C VAL A 142 16.81 -7.54 4.73
N GLY A 143 16.48 -8.72 4.23
CA GLY A 143 17.44 -9.79 4.01
C GLY A 143 16.83 -11.16 3.90
N ALA A 144 17.71 -12.16 3.75
CA ALA A 144 17.38 -13.57 3.77
C ALA A 144 18.16 -14.28 4.87
N GLY A 145 17.49 -15.18 5.57
CA GLY A 145 18.12 -16.04 6.56
C GLY A 145 18.91 -17.18 5.90
N PRO A 146 19.82 -17.84 6.65
CA PRO A 146 20.72 -18.87 6.12
C PRO A 146 19.98 -20.11 5.57
N ARG A 147 18.71 -20.29 5.91
CA ARG A 147 17.83 -21.36 5.41
C ARG A 147 16.84 -20.90 4.35
N GLY A 148 17.07 -19.75 3.72
CA GLY A 148 16.25 -19.21 2.63
C GLY A 148 14.96 -18.51 3.08
N GLY A 149 14.75 -18.29 4.38
CA GLY A 149 13.63 -17.48 4.87
C GLY A 149 13.90 -16.00 4.60
N GLU A 150 12.88 -15.28 4.12
CA GLU A 150 12.96 -13.85 3.84
C GLU A 150 12.47 -13.05 5.04
N ALA A 151 13.13 -11.92 5.32
CA ALA A 151 12.76 -10.99 6.37
C ALA A 151 12.25 -9.67 5.78
N TYR A 152 11.09 -9.25 6.28
CA TYR A 152 10.44 -8.00 5.90
C TYR A 152 10.19 -7.14 7.15
N VAL A 153 10.27 -5.83 6.99
CA VAL A 153 9.91 -4.84 8.02
C VAL A 153 8.75 -4.00 7.50
N ASP A 154 7.73 -3.85 8.36
CA ASP A 154 6.57 -3.01 8.07
C ASP A 154 6.19 -2.17 9.29
N TYR A 155 5.64 -1.01 9.05
CA TYR A 155 5.17 -0.08 10.08
C TYR A 155 3.75 -0.37 10.56
N ALA A 156 3.14 -1.47 10.14
CA ALA A 156 1.79 -1.85 10.56
C ALA A 156 1.69 -1.91 12.10
N HIS A 157 0.85 -1.10 12.67
CA HIS A 157 0.64 -0.97 14.11
C HIS A 157 -0.86 -0.90 14.49
N THR A 158 -1.72 -1.25 13.55
CA THR A 158 -3.17 -1.35 13.70
C THR A 158 -3.64 -2.74 13.27
N PRO A 159 -4.81 -3.21 13.70
CA PRO A 159 -5.39 -4.48 13.24
C PRO A 159 -5.45 -4.57 11.71
N ASP A 160 -6.04 -3.58 11.04
CA ASP A 160 -6.17 -3.55 9.57
C ASP A 160 -4.81 -3.53 8.87
N GLY A 161 -3.83 -2.80 9.42
CA GLY A 161 -2.46 -2.75 8.90
C GLY A 161 -1.79 -4.12 8.98
N LEU A 162 -1.87 -4.79 10.14
CA LEU A 162 -1.29 -6.12 10.34
C LEU A 162 -1.95 -7.16 9.42
N GLU A 163 -3.27 -7.14 9.33
CA GLU A 163 -4.03 -8.01 8.43
C GLU A 163 -3.61 -7.81 6.96
N THR A 164 -3.51 -6.55 6.53
CA THR A 164 -3.09 -6.19 5.17
C THR A 164 -1.71 -6.72 4.84
N VAL A 165 -0.75 -6.56 5.74
CA VAL A 165 0.64 -7.02 5.55
C VAL A 165 0.70 -8.55 5.48
N LEU A 166 0.05 -9.27 6.41
CA LEU A 166 0.06 -10.73 6.44
C LEU A 166 -0.62 -11.31 5.19
N LYS A 167 -1.77 -10.77 4.78
CA LYS A 167 -2.45 -11.15 3.54
C LYS A 167 -1.62 -10.84 2.29
N ALA A 168 -0.91 -9.71 2.28
CA ALA A 168 -0.06 -9.33 1.16
C ALA A 168 1.16 -10.24 0.99
N LEU A 169 1.74 -10.73 2.11
CA LEU A 169 2.88 -11.64 2.08
C LEU A 169 2.48 -13.09 1.83
N ARG A 170 1.31 -13.54 2.29
CA ARG A 170 0.88 -14.93 2.22
C ARG A 170 1.07 -15.59 0.86
N PRO A 171 0.71 -14.97 -0.28
CA PRO A 171 0.88 -15.57 -1.61
C PRO A 171 2.35 -15.74 -2.03
N HIS A 172 3.29 -15.05 -1.40
CA HIS A 172 4.73 -15.14 -1.67
C HIS A 172 5.42 -16.22 -0.81
N VAL A 173 4.74 -16.75 0.22
CA VAL A 173 5.33 -17.65 1.20
C VAL A 173 5.03 -19.10 0.84
N ARG A 174 6.08 -19.91 0.61
CA ARG A 174 5.99 -21.36 0.38
C ARG A 174 6.04 -22.19 1.67
N GLY A 175 6.62 -21.62 2.72
CA GLY A 175 6.79 -22.27 4.03
C GLY A 175 5.88 -21.63 5.07
N LYS A 176 6.46 -21.33 6.25
CA LYS A 176 5.74 -20.69 7.34
C LYS A 176 5.84 -19.17 7.24
N LEU A 177 4.70 -18.50 7.39
CA LEU A 177 4.65 -17.08 7.66
C LEU A 177 4.83 -16.88 9.17
N ILE A 178 5.87 -16.13 9.54
CA ILE A 178 6.21 -15.83 10.93
C ILE A 178 6.03 -14.33 11.11
N VAL A 179 5.26 -13.93 12.10
CA VAL A 179 5.11 -12.52 12.47
C VAL A 179 5.70 -12.26 13.84
N VAL A 180 6.49 -11.18 13.92
CA VAL A 180 7.02 -10.65 15.19
C VAL A 180 6.47 -9.25 15.34
N PHE A 181 5.69 -9.00 16.38
CA PHE A 181 5.03 -7.70 16.59
C PHE A 181 4.78 -7.41 18.07
N GLY A 182 4.51 -6.16 18.36
CA GLY A 182 4.10 -5.69 19.66
C GLY A 182 3.08 -4.55 19.56
N ALA A 183 2.71 -3.98 20.69
CA ALA A 183 1.87 -2.79 20.75
C ALA A 183 2.47 -1.76 21.71
N GLY A 184 2.39 -0.49 21.34
CA GLY A 184 2.84 0.61 22.18
C GLY A 184 1.94 0.82 23.40
N GLY A 185 2.55 1.20 24.52
CA GLY A 185 1.83 1.66 25.72
C GLY A 185 1.23 3.06 25.54
N ASP A 186 0.29 3.44 26.41
CA ASP A 186 -0.43 4.72 26.41
C ASP A 186 -1.07 5.01 25.04
N ARG A 187 -1.63 3.98 24.41
CA ARG A 187 -2.34 4.00 23.14
C ARG A 187 -3.63 3.21 23.25
N ASP A 188 -4.39 3.12 22.16
CA ASP A 188 -5.60 2.33 22.07
C ASP A 188 -5.35 0.87 22.49
N ARG A 189 -5.87 0.49 23.66
CA ARG A 189 -5.77 -0.86 24.21
C ARG A 189 -6.70 -1.85 23.49
N GLY A 190 -7.82 -1.37 22.95
CA GLY A 190 -8.80 -2.20 22.28
C GLY A 190 -8.27 -2.90 21.03
N LYS A 191 -7.21 -2.36 20.41
CA LYS A 191 -6.57 -2.99 19.26
C LYS A 191 -5.70 -4.22 19.60
N ARG A 192 -5.24 -4.36 20.86
CA ARG A 192 -4.29 -5.39 21.30
C ARG A 192 -4.81 -6.81 21.05
N PRO A 193 -5.99 -7.19 21.60
CA PRO A 193 -6.54 -8.53 21.37
C PRO A 193 -6.90 -8.77 19.89
N LEU A 194 -7.33 -7.74 19.15
CA LEU A 194 -7.61 -7.85 17.73
C LEU A 194 -6.35 -8.17 16.91
N MET A 195 -5.24 -7.54 17.23
CA MET A 195 -3.95 -7.84 16.59
C MET A 195 -3.47 -9.25 16.91
N GLY A 196 -3.65 -9.71 18.15
CA GLY A 196 -3.36 -11.08 18.54
C GLY A 196 -4.15 -12.10 17.74
N GLN A 197 -5.47 -11.90 17.63
CA GLN A 197 -6.37 -12.76 16.85
C GLN A 197 -5.96 -12.80 15.37
N ILE A 198 -5.72 -11.64 14.75
CA ILE A 198 -5.28 -11.57 13.35
C ILE A 198 -3.96 -12.32 13.12
N ALA A 199 -3.01 -12.16 14.03
CA ALA A 199 -1.73 -12.87 13.93
C ALA A 199 -1.90 -14.39 14.07
N ALA A 200 -2.77 -14.85 14.97
CA ALA A 200 -3.08 -16.26 15.14
C ALA A 200 -3.80 -16.86 13.92
N ASP A 201 -4.67 -16.09 13.28
CA ASP A 201 -5.47 -16.56 12.14
C ASP A 201 -4.66 -16.61 10.84
N LEU A 202 -3.68 -15.70 10.66
CA LEU A 202 -3.02 -15.48 9.37
C LEU A 202 -1.54 -15.90 9.32
N ALA A 203 -0.91 -16.21 10.45
CA ALA A 203 0.48 -16.66 10.50
C ALA A 203 0.59 -18.03 11.17
N GLU A 204 1.54 -18.86 10.70
CA GLU A 204 1.82 -20.15 11.37
C GLU A 204 2.60 -19.98 12.68
N VAL A 205 3.25 -18.84 12.86
CA VAL A 205 3.96 -18.51 14.10
C VAL A 205 3.77 -17.01 14.40
N ALA A 206 3.20 -16.70 15.54
CA ALA A 206 3.10 -15.35 16.06
C ALA A 206 4.00 -15.20 17.30
N ILE A 207 4.89 -14.22 17.27
CA ILE A 207 5.80 -13.90 18.37
C ILE A 207 5.44 -12.49 18.87
N VAL A 208 4.87 -12.43 20.07
CA VAL A 208 4.54 -11.16 20.71
C VAL A 208 5.76 -10.66 21.48
N THR A 209 6.22 -9.47 21.17
CA THR A 209 7.38 -8.85 21.77
C THR A 209 7.05 -7.48 22.37
N ASP A 210 8.00 -6.89 23.08
CA ASP A 210 7.88 -5.51 23.54
C ASP A 210 8.03 -4.55 22.35
N ASP A 211 7.17 -3.54 22.34
CA ASP A 211 7.34 -2.31 21.59
C ASP A 211 7.53 -1.18 22.62
N ASN A 212 7.43 0.06 22.25
CA ASN A 212 7.59 1.19 23.17
C ASN A 212 6.50 1.18 24.28
N PRO A 213 6.81 0.74 25.52
CA PRO A 213 5.80 0.54 26.57
C PRO A 213 5.35 1.85 27.21
N ARG A 214 6.09 2.94 27.06
CA ARG A 214 5.85 4.24 27.70
C ARG A 214 5.62 4.09 29.22
N GLY A 215 4.45 4.47 29.72
CA GLY A 215 4.07 4.38 31.13
C GLY A 215 3.53 3.02 31.57
N GLU A 216 3.32 2.08 30.66
CA GLU A 216 2.71 0.77 30.97
C GLU A 216 3.78 -0.32 31.23
N VAL A 217 3.40 -1.36 31.96
CA VAL A 217 4.25 -2.53 32.18
C VAL A 217 4.27 -3.40 30.91
N PRO A 218 5.46 -3.67 30.29
CA PRO A 218 5.52 -4.41 29.01
C PRO A 218 4.84 -5.77 29.05
N ALA A 219 4.96 -6.51 30.16
CA ALA A 219 4.32 -7.82 30.31
C ALA A 219 2.78 -7.73 30.30
N ALA A 220 2.19 -6.64 30.82
CA ALA A 220 0.76 -6.43 30.78
C ALA A 220 0.28 -6.17 29.34
N ILE A 221 1.04 -5.40 28.55
CA ILE A 221 0.74 -5.15 27.14
C ILE A 221 0.75 -6.47 26.35
N ARG A 222 1.81 -7.30 26.53
CA ARG A 222 1.86 -8.62 25.87
C ARG A 222 0.72 -9.53 26.24
N ALA A 223 0.32 -9.53 27.54
CA ALA A 223 -0.80 -10.36 28.00
C ALA A 223 -2.15 -9.93 27.41
N GLU A 224 -2.31 -8.66 27.05
CA GLU A 224 -3.54 -8.17 26.38
C GLU A 224 -3.57 -8.51 24.88
N ILE A 225 -2.41 -8.86 24.27
CA ILE A 225 -2.31 -9.29 22.87
C ILE A 225 -2.57 -10.80 22.75
N LEU A 226 -2.13 -11.59 23.75
CA LEU A 226 -2.23 -13.07 23.80
C LEU A 226 -3.60 -13.55 24.20
#